data_3190328c9c72e423aef23086a0f09499
#
_entry.id   3190328c9c72e423aef23086a0f09499
#
_cell.length_a   1.000
_cell.length_b   1.000
_cell.length_c   1.000
_cell.angle_alpha   90.00
_cell.angle_beta   90.00
_cell.angle_gamma   90.00
#
_symmetry.space_group_name_H-M   'P 1'
#
loop_
_entity.id
_entity.type
_entity.pdbx_description
1 polymer ?
#
loop_
_entity_poly.entity_id
_entity_poly.type
_entity_poly.pdbx_seq_one_letter_code
_entity_poly.pdbx_strand_id
1 'polypeptide(L)'
;MAERKQINFTIVPDETAPQPRIYANFCAIANTPFDCTLTFCEVQPLSEQEIREAEGAAEHIVRAPVRARVVLPLQSLPALVAALQEHLRGLPGAQPPGPVH
;
A
#
# COMPACT_ATOMS: atom_id res chain seq x y z
N MET A 1 -40.12 -13.11 21.97
CA MET A 1 -38.99 -12.33 21.48
C MET A 1 -38.05 -13.24 20.70
N ALA A 2 -37.70 -12.83 19.53
CA ALA A 2 -36.75 -13.61 18.75
C ALA A 2 -35.34 -13.42 19.34
N GLU A 3 -34.70 -14.52 19.65
CA GLU A 3 -33.32 -14.49 20.07
C GLU A 3 -32.42 -14.21 18.85
N ARG A 4 -31.52 -13.23 18.98
CA ARG A 4 -30.56 -13.00 17.94
C ARG A 4 -29.47 -14.05 18.07
N LYS A 5 -29.35 -14.89 17.06
CA LYS A 5 -28.23 -15.81 16.98
C LYS A 5 -27.00 -15.02 16.55
N GLN A 6 -25.98 -15.13 17.34
CA GLN A 6 -24.69 -14.53 16.97
C GLN A 6 -24.06 -15.41 15.91
N ILE A 7 -23.84 -14.82 14.73
CA ILE A 7 -23.19 -15.52 13.62
C ILE A 7 -21.76 -14.99 13.52
N ASN A 8 -20.81 -15.90 13.60
CA ASN A 8 -19.40 -15.56 13.44
C ASN A 8 -18.97 -15.91 12.03
N PHE A 9 -18.32 -14.94 11.37
CA PHE A 9 -17.80 -15.12 10.03
C PHE A 9 -16.29 -15.10 10.07
N THR A 10 -15.68 -16.02 9.36
CA THR A 10 -14.24 -15.99 9.12
C THR A 10 -14.02 -15.73 7.64
N ILE A 11 -13.25 -14.70 7.33
CA ILE A 11 -12.97 -14.32 5.95
C ILE A 11 -11.60 -14.87 5.57
N VAL A 12 -11.57 -15.68 4.51
CA VAL A 12 -10.30 -16.20 3.98
C VAL A 12 -10.24 -15.89 2.49
N PRO A 13 -9.03 -15.64 1.95
CA PRO A 13 -8.89 -15.44 0.53
C PRO A 13 -9.32 -16.68 -0.26
N ASP A 14 -10.06 -16.45 -1.33
CA ASP A 14 -10.49 -17.52 -2.24
C ASP A 14 -9.49 -17.59 -3.39
N GLU A 15 -8.76 -18.69 -3.48
CA GLU A 15 -7.71 -18.90 -4.47
C GLU A 15 -8.20 -19.69 -5.69
N THR A 16 -9.51 -19.95 -5.83
CA THR A 16 -10.02 -20.69 -6.98
C THR A 16 -9.82 -19.93 -8.29
N ALA A 17 -9.76 -18.60 -8.23
CA ALA A 17 -9.43 -17.76 -9.37
C ALA A 17 -8.26 -16.86 -8.99
N PRO A 18 -7.05 -17.40 -8.93
CA PRO A 18 -5.92 -16.63 -8.42
C PRO A 18 -5.58 -15.45 -9.32
N GLN A 19 -5.30 -14.32 -8.69
CA GLN A 19 -4.85 -13.13 -9.38
C GLN A 19 -3.33 -13.09 -9.46
N PRO A 20 -2.77 -12.50 -10.51
CA PRO A 20 -1.31 -12.38 -10.60
C PRO A 20 -0.77 -11.50 -9.49
N ARG A 21 0.42 -11.84 -9.03
CA ARG A 21 1.12 -11.02 -8.05
C ARG A 21 1.76 -9.84 -8.77
N ILE A 22 1.52 -8.65 -8.24
CA ILE A 22 2.01 -7.40 -8.82
C ILE A 22 3.09 -6.84 -7.89
N TYR A 23 4.24 -6.52 -8.46
CA TYR A 23 5.31 -5.87 -7.72
C TYR A 23 5.09 -4.36 -7.74
N ALA A 24 5.22 -3.73 -6.58
CA ALA A 24 5.21 -2.29 -6.44
C ALA A 24 6.11 -1.92 -5.26
N ASN A 25 6.80 -0.80 -5.38
CA ASN A 25 7.71 -0.33 -4.32
C ASN A 25 7.40 1.09 -3.86
N PHE A 26 6.30 1.65 -4.33
CA PHE A 26 5.84 2.97 -3.92
C PHE A 26 4.31 2.98 -3.92
N CYS A 27 3.74 3.67 -2.95
CA CYS A 27 2.28 3.81 -2.86
C CYS A 27 1.92 5.26 -2.61
N ALA A 28 1.12 5.82 -3.49
CA ALA A 28 0.51 7.13 -3.30
C ALA A 28 -0.90 6.94 -2.75
N ILE A 29 -1.30 7.81 -1.85
CA ILE A 29 -2.59 7.70 -1.17
C ILE A 29 -3.36 8.99 -1.40
N ALA A 30 -4.61 8.84 -1.84
CA ALA A 30 -5.53 9.96 -1.99
C ALA A 30 -6.90 9.52 -1.48
N ASN A 31 -7.66 10.44 -0.89
CA ASN A 31 -8.96 10.08 -0.33
C ASN A 31 -10.02 11.12 -0.65
N THR A 32 -11.25 10.64 -0.71
CA THR A 32 -12.47 11.44 -0.65
C THR A 32 -13.05 11.32 0.75
N PRO A 33 -14.19 12.00 1.06
CA PRO A 33 -14.84 11.77 2.35
C PRO A 33 -15.37 10.34 2.57
N PHE A 34 -15.38 9.53 1.51
CA PHE A 34 -16.00 8.19 1.58
C PHE A 34 -15.02 7.05 1.39
N ASP A 35 -13.97 7.27 0.63
CA ASP A 35 -13.05 6.21 0.27
C ASP A 35 -11.62 6.70 0.15
N CYS A 36 -10.72 5.73 0.06
CA CYS A 36 -9.30 5.96 -0.08
C CYS A 36 -8.80 5.16 -1.26
N THR A 37 -8.02 5.79 -2.13
CA THR A 37 -7.37 5.14 -3.26
C THR A 37 -5.90 4.96 -2.95
N LEU A 38 -5.46 3.71 -2.99
CA LEU A 38 -4.04 3.35 -2.91
C LEU A 38 -3.54 3.12 -4.34
N THR A 39 -2.61 3.94 -4.79
CA THR A 39 -2.01 3.82 -6.12
C THR A 39 -0.63 3.22 -5.97
N PHE A 40 -0.48 1.97 -6.40
CA PHE A 40 0.77 1.24 -6.30
C PHE A 40 1.59 1.43 -7.56
N CYS A 41 2.82 1.87 -7.41
CA CYS A 41 3.70 2.21 -8.52
C CYS A 41 5.02 1.47 -8.39
N GLU A 42 5.71 1.33 -9.51
CA GLU A 42 7.05 0.77 -9.53
C GLU A 42 8.05 1.86 -9.90
N VAL A 43 8.81 2.29 -8.90
CA VAL A 43 9.92 3.23 -9.13
C VAL A 43 11.07 2.43 -9.73
N GLN A 44 11.48 2.82 -10.94
CA GLN A 44 12.58 2.16 -11.65
C GLN A 44 13.88 2.87 -11.35
N PRO A 45 15.01 2.17 -11.40
CA PRO A 45 16.30 2.81 -11.21
C PRO A 45 16.53 3.92 -12.24
N LEU A 46 17.09 5.03 -11.81
CA LEU A 46 17.43 6.12 -12.70
C LEU A 46 18.62 5.76 -13.58
N SER A 47 18.57 6.14 -14.84
CA SER A 47 19.71 6.03 -15.74
C SER A 47 20.78 7.07 -15.36
N GLU A 48 22.01 6.86 -15.84
CA GLU A 48 23.08 7.84 -15.61
C GLU A 48 22.73 9.21 -16.15
N GLN A 49 22.05 9.24 -17.30
CA GLN A 49 21.63 10.50 -17.91
C GLN A 49 20.60 11.21 -17.02
N GLU A 50 19.63 10.46 -16.48
CA GLU A 50 18.64 11.02 -15.59
C GLU A 50 19.25 11.56 -14.30
N ILE A 51 20.27 10.88 -13.77
CA ILE A 51 21.00 11.33 -12.59
C ILE A 51 21.71 12.64 -12.87
N ARG A 52 22.37 12.76 -14.03
CA ARG A 52 23.06 13.99 -14.41
C ARG A 52 22.10 15.14 -14.58
N GLU A 53 20.96 14.90 -15.20
CA GLU A 53 19.91 15.92 -15.36
C GLU A 53 19.38 16.37 -14.00
N ALA A 54 19.21 15.44 -13.07
CA ALA A 54 18.73 15.73 -11.72
C ALA A 54 19.72 16.58 -10.94
N GLU A 55 21.03 16.34 -11.09
CA GLU A 55 22.06 17.10 -10.40
C GLU A 55 22.08 18.57 -10.81
N GLY A 56 21.71 18.85 -12.06
CA GLY A 56 21.68 20.21 -12.57
C GLY A 56 20.37 20.95 -12.34
N ALA A 57 19.36 20.30 -11.78
CA ALA A 57 18.03 20.86 -11.64
C ALA A 57 17.71 21.15 -10.17
N ALA A 58 16.94 22.23 -9.93
CA ALA A 58 16.43 22.54 -8.60
C ALA A 58 15.41 21.50 -8.13
N GLU A 59 14.65 20.96 -9.08
CA GLU A 59 13.69 19.89 -8.83
C GLU A 59 13.79 18.85 -9.93
N HIS A 60 13.61 17.60 -9.56
CA HIS A 60 13.58 16.52 -10.52
C HIS A 60 12.38 15.63 -10.22
N ILE A 61 11.53 15.48 -11.22
CA ILE A 61 10.33 14.64 -11.11
C ILE A 61 10.64 13.26 -11.65
N VAL A 62 10.50 12.25 -10.79
CA VAL A 62 10.62 10.85 -11.20
C VAL A 62 9.21 10.31 -11.39
N ARG A 63 8.91 9.84 -12.58
CA ARG A 63 7.61 9.25 -12.89
C ARG A 63 7.70 7.74 -12.70
N ALA A 64 6.85 7.23 -11.82
CA ALA A 64 6.79 5.80 -11.53
C ALA A 64 5.54 5.23 -12.20
N PRO A 65 5.67 4.21 -13.06
CA PRO A 65 4.50 3.61 -13.68
C PRO A 65 3.54 3.05 -12.65
N VAL A 66 2.26 3.31 -12.85
CA VAL A 66 1.20 2.78 -11.99
C VAL A 66 1.00 1.29 -12.31
N ARG A 67 1.06 0.45 -11.28
CA ARG A 67 0.89 -0.99 -11.43
C ARG A 67 -0.51 -1.44 -11.05
N ALA A 68 -1.11 -0.80 -10.06
CA ALA A 68 -2.46 -1.15 -9.61
C ALA A 68 -3.04 0.00 -8.80
N ARG A 69 -4.36 0.09 -8.80
CA ARG A 69 -5.09 0.97 -7.90
C ARG A 69 -6.10 0.15 -7.13
N VAL A 70 -6.18 0.40 -5.84
CA VAL A 70 -7.13 -0.26 -4.96
C VAL A 70 -7.91 0.81 -4.22
N VAL A 71 -9.23 0.72 -4.27
CA VAL A 71 -10.11 1.65 -3.57
C VAL A 71 -10.68 0.94 -2.36
N LEU A 72 -10.54 1.57 -1.20
CA LEU A 72 -10.99 1.04 0.08
C LEU A 72 -11.96 2.03 0.73
N PRO A 73 -13.03 1.55 1.37
CA PRO A 73 -13.81 2.43 2.24
C PRO A 73 -12.94 2.98 3.35
N LEU A 74 -13.15 4.24 3.74
CA LEU A 74 -12.35 4.83 4.82
C LEU A 74 -12.42 4.01 6.10
N GLN A 75 -13.55 3.37 6.35
CA GLN A 75 -13.76 2.55 7.53
C GLN A 75 -12.83 1.34 7.60
N SER A 76 -12.30 0.90 6.46
CA SER A 76 -11.39 -0.25 6.39
C SER A 76 -9.95 0.11 6.74
N LEU A 77 -9.60 1.39 6.69
CA LEU A 77 -8.20 1.80 6.85
C LEU A 77 -7.61 1.50 8.23
N PRO A 78 -8.32 1.76 9.34
CA PRO A 78 -7.73 1.45 10.65
C PRO A 78 -7.38 -0.03 10.80
N ALA A 79 -8.23 -0.92 10.31
CA ALA A 79 -7.98 -2.34 10.36
C ALA A 79 -6.78 -2.75 9.51
N LEU A 80 -6.66 -2.17 8.31
CA LEU A 80 -5.52 -2.43 7.43
C LEU A 80 -4.22 -1.95 8.07
N VAL A 81 -4.22 -0.73 8.61
CA VAL A 81 -3.03 -0.18 9.28
C VAL A 81 -2.62 -1.07 10.46
N ALA A 82 -3.59 -1.48 11.28
CA ALA A 82 -3.31 -2.34 12.43
C ALA A 82 -2.75 -3.69 11.99
N ALA A 83 -3.29 -4.28 10.92
CA ALA A 83 -2.80 -5.54 10.39
C ALA A 83 -1.36 -5.42 9.88
N LEU A 84 -1.06 -4.34 9.17
CA LEU A 84 0.29 -4.09 8.66
C LEU A 84 1.29 -3.89 9.82
N GLN A 85 0.90 -3.13 10.84
CA GLN A 85 1.75 -2.91 12.00
C GLN A 85 2.04 -4.21 12.74
N GLU A 86 1.02 -5.04 12.93
CA GLU A 86 1.17 -6.33 13.59
C GLU A 86 2.11 -7.24 12.80
N HIS A 87 1.96 -7.24 11.48
CA HIS A 87 2.80 -8.04 10.60
C HIS A 87 4.26 -7.60 10.66
N LEU A 88 4.48 -6.28 10.68
CA LEU A 88 5.81 -5.71 10.76
C LEU A 88 6.55 -6.15 12.03
N ARG A 89 5.84 -6.21 13.15
CA ARG A 89 6.45 -6.63 14.43
C ARG A 89 6.98 -8.06 14.37
N GLY A 90 6.33 -8.92 13.58
CA GLY A 90 6.73 -10.32 13.45
C GLY A 90 7.84 -10.56 12.43
N LEU A 91 8.25 -9.56 11.67
CA LEU A 91 9.27 -9.76 10.65
C LEU A 91 10.67 -9.78 11.27
N PRO A 92 11.51 -10.77 10.91
CA PRO A 92 12.88 -10.79 11.38
C PRO A 92 13.65 -9.56 10.91
N GLY A 93 14.32 -8.90 11.82
CA GLY A 93 15.09 -7.71 11.49
C GLY A 93 14.27 -6.46 11.24
N ALA A 94 12.94 -6.54 11.35
CA ALA A 94 12.09 -5.38 11.22
C ALA A 94 12.28 -4.47 12.43
N GLN A 95 12.59 -3.22 12.18
CA GLN A 95 12.66 -2.21 13.22
C GLN A 95 11.47 -1.26 13.05
N PRO A 96 10.90 -0.77 14.16
CA PRO A 96 9.89 0.25 14.03
C PRO A 96 10.46 1.45 13.26
N PRO A 97 9.65 2.12 12.43
CA PRO A 97 10.14 3.28 11.72
C PRO A 97 10.61 4.34 12.71
N GLY A 98 11.87 4.66 12.60
CA GLY A 98 12.45 5.73 13.39
C GLY A 98 12.05 7.09 12.83
N PRO A 99 12.38 8.17 13.54
CA PRO A 99 12.12 9.50 13.02
C PRO A 99 12.82 9.68 11.68
N VAL A 100 12.09 10.27 10.74
CA VAL A 100 12.66 10.57 9.43
C VAL A 100 13.55 11.81 9.57
N HIS A 101 14.78 11.62 9.18
CA HIS A 101 15.76 12.70 9.22
C HIS A 101 15.92 13.34 7.86
#